data_c9f6664a58dfce5365f106b8b228fcfd
#
_entry.id   c9f6664a58dfce5365f106b8b228fcfd
#
_cell.length_a   1.000
_cell.length_b   1.000
_cell.length_c   1.000
_cell.angle_alpha   90.00
_cell.angle_beta   90.00
_cell.angle_gamma   90.00
#
_symmetry.space_group_name_H-M   'P 1'
#
loop_
_entity.id
_entity.type
_entity.pdbx_description
1 polymer ?
#
loop_
_entity_poly.entity_id
_entity_poly.type
_entity_poly.pdbx_seq_one_letter_code
_entity_poly.pdbx_strand_id
1 'polypeptide(L)'
;MITTNKMHMPQAFVNFVSNTRHNAPGTLSATTLLQGDKQIVLFDRHFDELEQDAADLVWPTFGTAFHSVMEKQNDDAFKEEAFSVQVDRWKVTGRVDRYDLENEVLEDWKTTSVWKVIYGDFKDWKAQGLTYAWLMKQNGLNVQKCRFVALLKDHSKTEAKRKPDYPQKPVFIYEFDVTEADLEETEERIRTKIKSITEAYKLGDDDIAPCTDEERWATATKYAVMKDGRKTALKVCDSMTDAEACKEAMGGTRIEVRPGESKKCADYCPCAEFCNFYRDNVKKPETETVPM
;
A
#
# COMPACT_ATOMS: atom_id res chain seq x y z
N MET A 1 12.30 -14.76 6.46
CA MET A 1 11.53 -14.81 5.19
C MET A 1 12.36 -15.56 4.15
N ILE A 2 11.74 -16.49 3.44
CA ILE A 2 12.35 -17.37 2.46
C ILE A 2 12.16 -16.80 1.07
N THR A 3 13.25 -16.55 0.33
CA THR A 3 13.16 -16.12 -1.07
C THR A 3 13.12 -17.34 -1.98
N THR A 4 12.05 -17.49 -2.76
CA THR A 4 11.93 -18.54 -3.77
C THR A 4 12.32 -18.00 -5.16
N ASN A 5 12.55 -18.88 -6.13
CA ASN A 5 12.89 -18.51 -7.49
C ASN A 5 12.09 -19.37 -8.50
N LYS A 6 10.76 -19.30 -8.41
CA LYS A 6 9.83 -20.08 -9.25
C LYS A 6 9.89 -19.68 -10.73
N MET A 7 10.27 -18.41 -11.00
CA MET A 7 10.40 -17.85 -12.37
C MET A 7 11.80 -17.99 -12.95
N HIS A 8 12.72 -18.71 -12.29
CA HIS A 8 14.11 -18.93 -12.77
C HIS A 8 14.85 -17.64 -13.08
N MET A 9 14.71 -16.62 -12.22
CA MET A 9 15.46 -15.37 -12.33
C MET A 9 16.97 -15.63 -12.22
N PRO A 10 17.82 -14.80 -12.86
CA PRO A 10 19.28 -14.92 -12.75
C PRO A 10 19.74 -14.91 -11.29
N GLN A 11 20.69 -15.78 -10.94
CA GLN A 11 21.16 -15.95 -9.55
C GLN A 11 21.68 -14.64 -8.93
N ALA A 12 22.30 -13.77 -9.74
CA ALA A 12 22.75 -12.46 -9.27
C ALA A 12 21.60 -11.59 -8.75
N PHE A 13 20.42 -11.64 -9.42
CA PHE A 13 19.23 -10.93 -8.99
C PHE A 13 18.67 -11.56 -7.70
N VAL A 14 18.54 -12.89 -7.66
CA VAL A 14 18.07 -13.62 -6.46
C VAL A 14 18.93 -13.26 -5.24
N ASN A 15 20.26 -13.31 -5.38
CA ASN A 15 21.19 -12.97 -4.31
C ASN A 15 21.00 -11.52 -3.81
N PHE A 16 20.72 -10.59 -4.73
CA PHE A 16 20.49 -9.19 -4.38
C PHE A 16 19.21 -9.01 -3.57
N VAL A 17 18.10 -9.65 -3.98
CA VAL A 17 16.79 -9.48 -3.33
C VAL A 17 16.60 -10.36 -2.10
N SER A 18 17.43 -11.39 -1.90
CA SER A 18 17.34 -12.28 -0.73
C SER A 18 17.76 -11.62 0.60
N ASN A 19 18.31 -10.41 0.55
CA ASN A 19 18.64 -9.63 1.74
C ASN A 19 17.42 -8.90 2.29
N THR A 20 16.40 -9.65 2.69
CA THR A 20 15.20 -9.08 3.29
C THR A 20 15.48 -8.54 4.69
N ARG A 21 15.04 -7.31 4.95
CA ARG A 21 15.17 -6.67 6.26
C ARG A 21 13.91 -6.91 7.08
N HIS A 22 14.09 -7.49 8.25
CA HIS A 22 13.10 -7.47 9.30
C HIS A 22 13.33 -6.25 10.19
N ASN A 23 12.28 -5.58 10.63
CA ASN A 23 12.43 -4.52 11.62
C ASN A 23 13.02 -5.10 12.91
N ALA A 24 13.88 -4.33 13.57
CA ALA A 24 14.35 -4.74 14.89
C ALA A 24 13.16 -4.91 15.86
N PRO A 25 13.21 -5.87 16.78
CA PRO A 25 12.15 -6.06 17.76
C PRO A 25 11.81 -4.75 18.49
N GLY A 26 10.53 -4.47 18.68
CA GLY A 26 10.06 -3.23 19.30
C GLY A 26 10.17 -1.98 18.41
N THR A 27 10.41 -2.14 17.11
CA THR A 27 10.52 -1.03 16.15
C THR A 27 9.37 -1.07 15.14
N LEU A 28 8.75 0.09 14.90
CA LEU A 28 7.71 0.29 13.89
C LEU A 28 8.15 1.40 12.94
N SER A 29 8.28 1.09 11.65
CA SER A 29 8.57 2.12 10.65
C SER A 29 7.34 2.96 10.31
N ALA A 30 7.54 4.17 9.77
CA ALA A 30 6.46 5.02 9.29
C ALA A 30 5.54 4.29 8.31
N THR A 31 6.09 3.45 7.43
CA THR A 31 5.33 2.64 6.49
C THR A 31 4.63 1.44 7.15
N THR A 32 5.22 0.84 8.18
CA THR A 32 4.59 -0.23 8.97
C THR A 32 3.35 0.28 9.70
N LEU A 33 3.39 1.50 10.24
CA LEU A 33 2.24 2.11 10.93
C LEU A 33 1.00 2.30 10.04
N LEU A 34 1.17 2.25 8.71
CA LEU A 34 0.06 2.32 7.74
C LEU A 34 -0.55 0.95 7.42
N GLN A 35 -0.03 -0.13 7.99
CA GLN A 35 -0.56 -1.48 7.80
C GLN A 35 -1.62 -1.82 8.86
N GLY A 36 -2.45 -2.81 8.58
CA GLY A 36 -3.39 -3.34 9.57
C GLY A 36 -2.67 -4.03 10.74
N ASP A 37 -3.22 -3.93 11.94
CA ASP A 37 -2.62 -4.49 13.15
C ASP A 37 -2.38 -6.00 13.02
N LYS A 38 -3.36 -6.74 12.51
CA LYS A 38 -3.24 -8.17 12.26
C LYS A 38 -2.09 -8.48 11.29
N GLN A 39 -1.96 -7.69 10.22
CA GLN A 39 -0.87 -7.87 9.27
C GLN A 39 0.49 -7.64 9.92
N ILE A 40 0.63 -6.60 10.76
CA ILE A 40 1.88 -6.27 11.45
C ILE A 40 2.29 -7.42 12.37
N VAL A 41 1.35 -7.90 13.19
CA VAL A 41 1.63 -8.97 14.17
C VAL A 41 1.94 -10.29 13.49
N LEU A 42 1.14 -10.69 12.48
CA LEU A 42 1.38 -11.94 11.75
C LEU A 42 2.71 -11.90 10.98
N PHE A 43 3.03 -10.76 10.36
CA PHE A 43 4.29 -10.59 9.65
C PHE A 43 5.50 -10.76 10.58
N ASP A 44 5.45 -10.19 11.78
CA ASP A 44 6.52 -10.29 12.75
C ASP A 44 6.65 -11.72 13.30
N ARG A 45 5.54 -12.36 13.65
CA ARG A 45 5.54 -13.73 14.23
C ARG A 45 6.00 -14.80 13.26
N HIS A 46 5.56 -14.69 11.99
CA HIS A 46 5.82 -15.72 10.98
C HIS A 46 6.92 -15.34 9.99
N PHE A 47 7.70 -14.30 10.31
CA PHE A 47 8.71 -13.76 9.38
C PHE A 47 9.60 -14.84 8.76
N ASP A 48 10.05 -15.80 9.55
CA ASP A 48 10.95 -16.87 9.07
C ASP A 48 10.24 -17.92 8.21
N GLU A 49 8.90 -17.99 8.29
CA GLU A 49 8.06 -18.92 7.54
C GLU A 49 7.52 -18.29 6.23
N LEU A 50 7.53 -16.95 6.12
CA LEU A 50 7.02 -16.25 4.94
C LEU A 50 7.85 -16.58 3.70
N GLU A 51 7.16 -16.86 2.59
CA GLU A 51 7.77 -17.02 1.28
C GLU A 51 7.50 -15.82 0.38
N GLN A 52 8.52 -15.41 -0.39
CA GLN A 52 8.37 -14.39 -1.42
C GLN A 52 9.19 -14.78 -2.66
N ASP A 53 8.57 -14.77 -3.83
CA ASP A 53 9.31 -15.07 -5.05
C ASP A 53 10.18 -13.90 -5.49
N ALA A 54 11.37 -14.19 -5.97
CA ALA A 54 12.30 -13.17 -6.44
C ALA A 54 11.70 -12.28 -7.54
N ALA A 55 10.82 -12.84 -8.39
CA ALA A 55 10.16 -12.08 -9.45
C ALA A 55 9.23 -10.98 -8.92
N ASP A 56 8.61 -11.16 -7.75
CA ASP A 56 7.73 -10.17 -7.12
C ASP A 56 8.52 -8.95 -6.63
N LEU A 57 9.83 -9.09 -6.47
CA LEU A 57 10.74 -8.06 -5.97
C LEU A 57 11.34 -7.18 -7.09
N VAL A 58 10.99 -7.38 -8.36
CA VAL A 58 11.49 -6.57 -9.48
C VAL A 58 11.14 -5.09 -9.30
N TRP A 59 9.89 -4.77 -9.02
CA TRP A 59 9.46 -3.38 -8.87
C TRP A 59 9.95 -2.71 -7.57
N PRO A 60 9.95 -3.37 -6.42
CA PRO A 60 10.65 -2.87 -5.23
C PRO A 60 12.15 -2.59 -5.49
N THR A 61 12.83 -3.49 -6.20
CA THR A 61 14.24 -3.30 -6.58
C THR A 61 14.42 -2.08 -7.48
N PHE A 62 13.54 -1.87 -8.46
CA PHE A 62 13.59 -0.69 -9.32
C PHE A 62 13.42 0.60 -8.49
N GLY A 63 12.51 0.61 -7.52
CA GLY A 63 12.36 1.73 -6.57
C GLY A 63 13.66 2.00 -5.81
N THR A 64 14.24 0.97 -5.20
CA THR A 64 15.53 1.08 -4.47
C THR A 64 16.66 1.61 -5.35
N ALA A 65 16.76 1.14 -6.59
CA ALA A 65 17.77 1.62 -7.54
C ALA A 65 17.59 3.11 -7.86
N PHE A 66 16.34 3.57 -8.01
CA PHE A 66 16.04 4.97 -8.23
C PHE A 66 16.44 5.85 -7.03
N HIS A 67 16.07 5.46 -5.80
CA HIS A 67 16.50 6.16 -4.57
C HIS A 67 18.02 6.24 -4.50
N SER A 68 18.74 5.15 -4.78
CA SER A 68 20.20 5.12 -4.76
C SER A 68 20.87 6.05 -5.79
N VAL A 69 20.18 6.36 -6.89
CA VAL A 69 20.64 7.37 -7.88
C VAL A 69 20.38 8.78 -7.36
N MET A 70 19.20 9.02 -6.75
CA MET A 70 18.82 10.32 -6.23
C MET A 70 19.66 10.72 -5.00
N GLU A 71 19.99 9.77 -4.14
CA GLU A 71 20.89 9.98 -2.99
C GLU A 71 22.26 10.55 -3.39
N LYS A 72 22.76 10.18 -4.56
CA LYS A 72 24.07 10.61 -5.05
C LYS A 72 24.11 12.03 -5.63
N GLN A 73 22.98 12.73 -5.67
CA GLN A 73 22.97 14.11 -6.14
C GLN A 73 23.77 15.01 -5.19
N ASN A 74 24.54 15.94 -5.75
CA ASN A 74 25.38 16.85 -4.97
C ASN A 74 24.60 18.15 -4.70
N ASP A 75 23.88 18.20 -3.58
CA ASP A 75 23.21 19.37 -3.04
C ASP A 75 23.31 19.36 -1.51
N ASP A 76 22.95 20.46 -0.86
CA ASP A 76 23.06 20.65 0.60
C ASP A 76 21.87 20.09 1.40
N ALA A 77 21.06 19.21 0.79
CA ALA A 77 19.92 18.58 1.45
C ALA A 77 20.35 17.38 2.32
N PHE A 78 19.60 17.08 3.36
CA PHE A 78 19.67 15.78 4.02
C PHE A 78 19.10 14.69 3.09
N LYS A 79 19.80 13.57 2.98
CA LYS A 79 19.41 12.45 2.11
C LYS A 79 19.50 11.13 2.86
N GLU A 80 18.48 10.29 2.68
CA GLU A 80 18.40 8.97 3.33
C GLU A 80 18.63 9.06 4.86
N GLU A 81 18.25 10.21 5.46
CA GLU A 81 18.45 10.45 6.88
C GLU A 81 17.39 9.71 7.72
N ALA A 82 17.85 9.07 8.80
CA ALA A 82 17.02 8.26 9.65
C ALA A 82 16.64 9.01 10.94
N PHE A 83 15.35 9.12 11.18
CA PHE A 83 14.77 9.70 12.40
C PHE A 83 14.09 8.63 13.25
N SER A 84 14.07 8.83 14.56
CA SER A 84 13.36 7.94 15.45
C SER A 84 12.85 8.64 16.70
N VAL A 85 11.73 8.14 17.22
CA VAL A 85 11.10 8.64 18.46
C VAL A 85 10.63 7.45 19.28
N GLN A 86 10.89 7.49 20.58
CA GLN A 86 10.35 6.48 21.51
C GLN A 86 8.92 6.86 21.89
N VAL A 87 7.98 5.94 21.62
CA VAL A 87 6.59 6.06 22.03
C VAL A 87 6.22 4.82 22.84
N ASP A 88 6.02 4.97 24.11
CA ASP A 88 5.87 3.85 25.08
C ASP A 88 7.02 2.85 24.94
N ARG A 89 6.71 1.57 24.72
CA ARG A 89 7.72 0.53 24.52
C ARG A 89 8.24 0.41 23.09
N TRP A 90 7.66 1.18 22.15
CA TRP A 90 7.97 1.08 20.74
C TRP A 90 8.85 2.23 20.26
N LYS A 91 9.79 1.90 19.40
CA LYS A 91 10.59 2.87 18.67
C LYS A 91 9.96 3.11 17.30
N VAL A 92 9.38 4.28 17.09
CA VAL A 92 8.89 4.71 15.77
C VAL A 92 10.08 5.22 14.97
N THR A 93 10.23 4.73 13.73
CA THR A 93 11.36 5.08 12.86
C THR A 93 10.88 5.51 11.48
N GLY A 94 11.66 6.37 10.85
CA GLY A 94 11.47 6.77 9.45
C GLY A 94 12.78 7.16 8.83
N ARG A 95 12.94 6.84 7.55
CA ARG A 95 14.05 7.31 6.73
C ARG A 95 13.46 8.20 5.65
N VAL A 96 13.88 9.45 5.62
CA VAL A 96 13.42 10.43 4.63
C VAL A 96 14.33 10.40 3.42
N ASP A 97 13.76 10.44 2.22
CA ASP A 97 14.54 10.34 1.00
C ASP A 97 15.37 11.61 0.78
N ARG A 98 14.76 12.79 0.96
CA ARG A 98 15.42 14.07 0.86
C ARG A 98 14.70 15.12 1.71
N TYR A 99 15.47 16.00 2.35
CA TYR A 99 14.94 17.17 3.06
C TYR A 99 15.75 18.42 2.71
N ASP A 100 15.07 19.39 2.11
CA ASP A 100 15.60 20.69 1.78
C ASP A 100 15.55 21.60 3.03
N LEU A 101 16.71 21.86 3.62
CA LEU A 101 16.85 22.63 4.85
C LEU A 101 16.46 24.11 4.69
N GLU A 102 16.73 24.70 3.51
CA GLU A 102 16.48 26.12 3.26
C GLU A 102 14.99 26.38 3.13
N ASN A 103 14.27 25.50 2.45
CA ASN A 103 12.85 25.66 2.16
C ASN A 103 11.95 24.83 3.10
N GLU A 104 12.53 24.05 4.02
CA GLU A 104 11.82 23.14 4.94
C GLU A 104 10.86 22.20 4.22
N VAL A 105 11.29 21.67 3.04
CA VAL A 105 10.51 20.76 2.20
C VAL A 105 11.02 19.33 2.34
N LEU A 106 10.14 18.46 2.80
CA LEU A 106 10.35 17.02 2.80
C LEU A 106 9.96 16.45 1.43
N GLU A 107 10.88 15.78 0.74
CA GLU A 107 10.63 15.11 -0.53
C GLU A 107 10.71 13.59 -0.36
N ASP A 108 9.76 12.89 -0.98
CA ASP A 108 9.67 11.43 -0.99
C ASP A 108 9.51 10.94 -2.44
N TRP A 109 10.36 10.00 -2.84
CA TRP A 109 10.41 9.47 -4.19
C TRP A 109 9.56 8.22 -4.32
N LYS A 110 8.66 8.21 -5.30
CA LYS A 110 7.78 7.06 -5.56
C LYS A 110 7.95 6.53 -6.97
N THR A 111 7.93 5.22 -7.10
CA THR A 111 7.73 4.54 -8.40
C THR A 111 6.36 3.87 -8.38
N THR A 112 5.45 4.34 -9.23
CA THR A 112 4.05 3.89 -9.18
C THR A 112 3.46 3.72 -10.57
N SER A 113 2.23 3.20 -10.64
CA SER A 113 1.44 3.14 -11.86
C SER A 113 0.72 4.47 -12.12
N VAL A 114 0.44 4.77 -13.39
CA VAL A 114 -0.44 5.88 -13.79
C VAL A 114 -1.80 5.83 -13.11
N TRP A 115 -2.29 4.65 -12.76
CA TRP A 115 -3.58 4.44 -12.12
C TRP A 115 -3.67 5.08 -10.73
N LYS A 116 -2.56 5.17 -9.99
CA LYS A 116 -2.52 5.90 -8.72
C LYS A 116 -2.91 7.37 -8.90
N VAL A 117 -2.43 7.99 -9.99
CA VAL A 117 -2.74 9.38 -10.33
C VAL A 117 -4.17 9.52 -10.86
N ILE A 118 -4.59 8.60 -11.74
CA ILE A 118 -5.94 8.62 -12.33
C ILE A 118 -7.02 8.46 -11.25
N TYR A 119 -6.81 7.60 -10.26
CA TYR A 119 -7.77 7.45 -9.14
C TYR A 119 -7.68 8.57 -8.11
N GLY A 120 -6.56 9.30 -8.05
CA GLY A 120 -6.40 10.48 -7.18
C GLY A 120 -6.43 10.17 -5.68
N ASP A 121 -6.20 8.93 -5.27
CA ASP A 121 -6.13 8.56 -3.86
C ASP A 121 -4.68 8.61 -3.35
N PHE A 122 -4.37 9.67 -2.59
CA PHE A 122 -3.05 9.93 -2.01
C PHE A 122 -3.06 9.92 -0.47
N LYS A 123 -4.08 9.36 0.16
CA LYS A 123 -4.22 9.31 1.62
C LYS A 123 -3.04 8.63 2.31
N ASP A 124 -2.57 7.51 1.74
CA ASP A 124 -1.39 6.78 2.22
C ASP A 124 -0.10 7.60 2.14
N TRP A 125 0.10 8.36 1.05
CA TRP A 125 1.23 9.27 0.91
C TRP A 125 1.14 10.43 1.90
N LYS A 126 -0.03 11.04 2.03
CA LYS A 126 -0.25 12.11 3.03
C LYS A 126 0.06 11.59 4.43
N ALA A 127 -0.48 10.44 4.80
CA ALA A 127 -0.25 9.83 6.12
C ALA A 127 1.22 9.47 6.36
N GLN A 128 1.95 8.99 5.33
CA GLN A 128 3.38 8.73 5.39
C GLN A 128 4.18 10.03 5.58
N GLY A 129 3.93 11.05 4.75
CA GLY A 129 4.62 12.34 4.81
C GLY A 129 4.42 13.03 6.15
N LEU A 130 3.20 13.04 6.67
CA LEU A 130 2.90 13.60 8.00
C LEU A 130 3.59 12.81 9.12
N THR A 131 3.72 11.48 8.99
CA THR A 131 4.47 10.68 9.96
C THR A 131 5.96 11.03 9.95
N TYR A 132 6.55 11.26 8.77
CA TYR A 132 7.93 11.74 8.66
C TYR A 132 8.09 13.16 9.21
N ALA A 133 7.19 14.08 8.88
CA ALA A 133 7.20 15.45 9.38
C ALA A 133 7.10 15.48 10.92
N TRP A 134 6.26 14.64 11.52
CA TRP A 134 6.16 14.46 12.95
C TRP A 134 7.48 13.94 13.55
N LEU A 135 8.08 12.88 12.97
CA LEU A 135 9.38 12.34 13.40
C LEU A 135 10.46 13.42 13.37
N MET A 136 10.53 14.21 12.30
CA MET A 136 11.49 15.28 12.13
C MET A 136 11.30 16.38 13.18
N LYS A 137 10.04 16.78 13.43
CA LYS A 137 9.71 17.75 14.48
C LYS A 137 10.16 17.29 15.87
N GLN A 138 9.94 16.03 16.21
CA GLN A 138 10.40 15.46 17.48
C GLN A 138 11.94 15.42 17.59
N ASN A 139 12.64 15.52 16.46
CA ASN A 139 14.10 15.61 16.39
C ASN A 139 14.62 17.05 16.15
N GLY A 140 13.76 18.07 16.32
CA GLY A 140 14.13 19.48 16.27
C GLY A 140 14.19 20.10 14.85
N LEU A 141 13.64 19.44 13.85
CA LEU A 141 13.54 19.94 12.47
C LEU A 141 12.08 20.27 12.12
N ASN A 142 11.88 21.44 11.52
CA ASN A 142 10.56 21.84 11.04
C ASN A 142 10.33 21.32 9.61
N VAL A 143 9.08 21.03 9.26
CA VAL A 143 8.67 20.69 7.89
C VAL A 143 7.47 21.54 7.54
N GLN A 144 7.61 22.42 6.55
CA GLN A 144 6.51 23.27 6.07
C GLN A 144 5.69 22.59 4.97
N LYS A 145 6.34 21.75 4.17
CA LYS A 145 5.71 21.10 3.02
C LYS A 145 6.23 19.70 2.82
N CYS A 146 5.33 18.79 2.46
CA CYS A 146 5.68 17.49 1.92
C CYS A 146 5.46 17.46 0.40
N ARG A 147 6.41 16.90 -0.32
CA ARG A 147 6.40 16.73 -1.78
C ARG A 147 6.67 15.28 -2.14
N PHE A 148 5.73 14.63 -2.80
CA PHE A 148 5.88 13.30 -3.36
C PHE A 148 6.15 13.41 -4.86
N VAL A 149 7.29 12.91 -5.30
CA VAL A 149 7.69 12.91 -6.70
C VAL A 149 7.55 11.48 -7.24
N ALA A 150 6.51 11.24 -8.03
CA ALA A 150 6.16 9.93 -8.51
C ALA A 150 6.57 9.70 -9.96
N LEU A 151 7.41 8.69 -10.18
CA LEU A 151 7.72 8.17 -11.51
C LEU A 151 6.65 7.16 -11.92
N LEU A 152 6.00 7.43 -13.05
CA LEU A 152 4.92 6.61 -13.59
C LEU A 152 5.50 5.52 -14.50
N LYS A 153 5.78 4.33 -13.93
CA LYS A 153 6.52 3.24 -14.58
C LYS A 153 5.86 2.66 -15.83
N ASP A 154 4.53 2.83 -15.97
CA ASP A 154 3.70 2.35 -17.07
C ASP A 154 3.14 3.49 -17.93
N HIS A 155 3.74 4.70 -17.86
CA HIS A 155 3.30 5.86 -18.64
C HIS A 155 3.44 5.63 -20.14
N SER A 156 2.36 5.88 -20.88
CA SER A 156 2.31 5.77 -22.33
C SER A 156 2.19 7.13 -23.00
N LYS A 157 3.18 7.54 -23.78
CA LYS A 157 3.14 8.75 -24.60
C LYS A 157 1.98 8.73 -25.61
N THR A 158 1.61 7.55 -26.09
CA THR A 158 0.50 7.38 -27.04
C THR A 158 -0.84 7.66 -26.36
N GLU A 159 -1.04 7.10 -25.17
CA GLU A 159 -2.27 7.35 -24.40
C GLU A 159 -2.38 8.83 -23.98
N ALA A 160 -1.28 9.46 -23.58
CA ALA A 160 -1.25 10.89 -23.24
C ALA A 160 -1.71 11.79 -24.40
N LYS A 161 -1.34 11.45 -25.64
CA LYS A 161 -1.81 12.18 -26.82
C LYS A 161 -3.29 11.97 -27.14
N ARG A 162 -3.85 10.82 -26.73
CA ARG A 162 -5.22 10.43 -27.08
C ARG A 162 -6.26 10.82 -26.02
N LYS A 163 -5.84 10.90 -24.74
CA LYS A 163 -6.73 11.07 -23.60
C LYS A 163 -6.26 12.26 -22.74
N PRO A 164 -7.00 13.37 -22.73
CA PRO A 164 -6.66 14.55 -21.93
C PRO A 164 -6.54 14.25 -20.42
N ASP A 165 -7.38 13.32 -19.91
CA ASP A 165 -7.41 12.94 -18.49
C ASP A 165 -6.30 11.96 -18.09
N TYR A 166 -5.51 11.48 -19.05
CA TYR A 166 -4.35 10.64 -18.77
C TYR A 166 -3.16 11.52 -18.38
N PRO A 167 -2.29 11.09 -17.44
CA PRO A 167 -1.11 11.86 -17.06
C PRO A 167 -0.27 12.24 -18.29
N GLN A 168 -0.05 13.54 -18.49
CA GLN A 168 0.62 14.05 -19.71
C GLN A 168 2.14 13.88 -19.66
N LYS A 169 2.69 13.63 -18.49
CA LYS A 169 4.14 13.43 -18.24
C LYS A 169 4.38 12.12 -17.49
N PRO A 170 5.55 11.50 -17.62
CA PRO A 170 5.93 10.29 -16.88
C PRO A 170 6.27 10.56 -15.42
N VAL A 171 6.08 11.78 -14.94
CA VAL A 171 6.27 12.21 -13.56
C VAL A 171 5.02 12.94 -13.07
N PHE A 172 4.68 12.72 -11.82
CA PHE A 172 3.59 13.42 -11.13
C PHE A 172 4.12 13.92 -9.79
N ILE A 173 3.71 15.13 -9.41
CA ILE A 173 4.07 15.76 -8.15
C ILE A 173 2.80 15.95 -7.33
N TYR A 174 2.80 15.40 -6.12
CA TYR A 174 1.77 15.62 -5.12
C TYR A 174 2.38 16.39 -3.94
N GLU A 175 1.84 17.56 -3.65
CA GLU A 175 2.32 18.41 -2.58
C GLU A 175 1.19 18.79 -1.61
N PHE A 176 1.56 19.00 -0.36
CA PHE A 176 0.67 19.58 0.65
C PHE A 176 1.50 20.30 1.72
N ASP A 177 0.91 21.35 2.28
CA ASP A 177 1.50 22.07 3.41
C ASP A 177 1.26 21.29 4.70
N VAL A 178 2.21 21.35 5.61
CA VAL A 178 2.15 20.71 6.93
C VAL A 178 1.77 21.76 7.94
N THR A 179 0.68 21.55 8.65
CA THR A 179 0.21 22.44 9.70
C THR A 179 0.45 21.81 11.08
N GLU A 180 0.43 22.65 12.12
CA GLU A 180 0.52 22.18 13.49
C GLU A 180 -0.61 21.21 13.84
N ALA A 181 -1.83 21.49 13.37
CA ALA A 181 -2.98 20.61 13.56
C ALA A 181 -2.79 19.23 12.87
N ASP A 182 -2.19 19.19 11.68
CA ASP A 182 -1.85 17.90 11.02
C ASP A 182 -0.85 17.10 11.86
N LEU A 183 0.11 17.75 12.52
CA LEU A 183 1.11 17.07 13.36
C LEU A 183 0.50 16.56 14.67
N GLU A 184 -0.38 17.32 15.30
CA GLU A 184 -1.12 16.91 16.49
C GLU A 184 -2.03 15.71 16.19
N GLU A 185 -2.78 15.74 15.10
CA GLU A 185 -3.62 14.62 14.64
C GLU A 185 -2.77 13.37 14.32
N THR A 186 -1.59 13.59 13.70
CA THR A 186 -0.66 12.51 13.38
C THR A 186 -0.10 11.85 14.64
N GLU A 187 0.26 12.63 15.65
CA GLU A 187 0.72 12.11 16.94
C GLU A 187 -0.37 11.26 17.61
N GLU A 188 -1.60 11.75 17.67
CA GLU A 188 -2.73 11.00 18.23
C GLU A 188 -2.99 9.69 17.47
N ARG A 189 -2.93 9.74 16.13
CA ARG A 189 -3.04 8.55 15.29
C ARG A 189 -1.93 7.54 15.57
N ILE A 190 -0.67 7.99 15.71
CA ILE A 190 0.48 7.12 16.02
C ILE A 190 0.30 6.49 17.39
N ARG A 191 -0.07 7.25 18.43
CA ARG A 191 -0.29 6.74 19.78
C ARG A 191 -1.43 5.72 19.84
N THR A 192 -2.53 6.01 19.16
CA THR A 192 -3.68 5.10 19.05
C THR A 192 -3.28 3.81 18.34
N LYS A 193 -2.56 3.90 17.23
CA LYS A 193 -2.07 2.73 16.48
C LYS A 193 -1.10 1.89 17.30
N ILE A 194 -0.18 2.50 18.02
CA ILE A 194 0.76 1.80 18.89
C ILE A 194 0.04 1.07 20.03
N LYS A 195 -0.98 1.69 20.63
CA LYS A 195 -1.80 1.06 21.66
C LYS A 195 -2.53 -0.17 21.09
N SER A 196 -3.17 -0.03 19.93
CA SER A 196 -3.87 -1.11 19.25
C SER A 196 -2.95 -2.29 18.90
N ILE A 197 -1.79 -2.01 18.30
CA ILE A 197 -0.75 -3.03 18.00
C ILE A 197 -0.32 -3.73 19.29
N THR A 198 -0.10 -2.97 20.37
CA THR A 198 0.33 -3.52 21.66
C THR A 198 -0.69 -4.51 22.23
N GLU A 199 -1.98 -4.22 22.10
CA GLU A 199 -3.03 -5.16 22.51
C GLU A 199 -3.10 -6.37 21.57
N ALA A 200 -2.96 -6.16 20.26
CA ALA A 200 -2.96 -7.25 19.29
C ALA A 200 -1.84 -8.27 19.54
N TYR A 201 -0.66 -7.84 20.00
CA TYR A 201 0.44 -8.75 20.36
C TYR A 201 0.13 -9.66 21.57
N LYS A 202 -0.89 -9.36 22.37
CA LYS A 202 -1.30 -10.22 23.50
C LYS A 202 -2.23 -11.35 23.08
N LEU A 203 -2.79 -11.29 21.88
CA LEU A 203 -3.80 -12.21 21.37
C LEU A 203 -3.16 -13.33 20.54
N GLY A 204 -3.84 -14.45 20.41
CA GLY A 204 -3.54 -15.46 19.40
C GLY A 204 -3.83 -14.97 17.98
N ASP A 205 -3.20 -15.57 16.97
CA ASP A 205 -3.32 -15.12 15.57
C ASP A 205 -4.77 -15.03 15.07
N ASP A 206 -5.59 -16.01 15.43
CA ASP A 206 -6.99 -16.06 15.01
C ASP A 206 -7.87 -15.09 15.83
N ASP A 207 -7.45 -14.71 17.03
CA ASP A 207 -8.18 -13.78 17.93
C ASP A 207 -7.94 -12.30 17.60
N ILE A 208 -6.89 -11.99 16.83
CA ILE A 208 -6.64 -10.61 16.39
C ILE A 208 -7.74 -10.21 15.39
N ALA A 209 -8.36 -9.06 15.62
CA ALA A 209 -9.39 -8.53 14.72
C ALA A 209 -8.89 -8.44 13.27
N PRO A 210 -9.72 -8.76 12.27
CA PRO A 210 -9.35 -8.58 10.87
C PRO A 210 -8.95 -7.13 10.56
N CYS A 211 -8.07 -6.95 9.59
CA CYS A 211 -7.82 -5.63 9.03
C CYS A 211 -9.13 -4.99 8.55
N THR A 212 -9.22 -3.66 8.60
CA THR A 212 -10.39 -2.90 8.14
C THR A 212 -10.59 -3.05 6.62
N ASP A 213 -11.75 -2.67 6.12
CA ASP A 213 -12.04 -2.68 4.67
C ASP A 213 -11.04 -1.82 3.89
N GLU A 214 -10.67 -0.66 4.43
CA GLU A 214 -9.66 0.22 3.83
C GLU A 214 -8.27 -0.44 3.81
N GLU A 215 -7.84 -1.04 4.93
CA GLU A 215 -6.56 -1.75 5.03
C GLU A 215 -6.49 -2.99 4.13
N ARG A 216 -7.63 -3.63 3.82
CA ARG A 216 -7.73 -4.76 2.89
C ARG A 216 -7.89 -4.37 1.42
N TRP A 217 -8.02 -3.08 1.13
CA TRP A 217 -8.42 -2.57 -0.19
C TRP A 217 -9.69 -3.22 -0.68
N ALA A 218 -10.68 -3.32 0.22
CA ALA A 218 -11.94 -3.97 -0.08
C ALA A 218 -12.74 -3.15 -1.09
N THR A 219 -13.27 -3.83 -2.11
CA THR A 219 -14.19 -3.23 -3.06
C THR A 219 -15.62 -3.51 -2.64
N ALA A 220 -16.53 -2.60 -2.93
CA ALA A 220 -17.94 -2.81 -2.65
C ALA A 220 -18.55 -3.89 -3.58
N THR A 221 -19.55 -4.61 -3.09
CA THR A 221 -20.39 -5.48 -3.92
C THR A 221 -21.05 -4.64 -5.03
N LYS A 222 -21.07 -5.17 -6.25
CA LYS A 222 -21.72 -4.56 -7.42
C LYS A 222 -22.83 -5.47 -7.93
N TYR A 223 -23.81 -4.85 -8.56
CA TYR A 223 -25.00 -5.50 -9.08
C TYR A 223 -25.08 -5.29 -10.58
N ALA A 224 -24.78 -6.33 -11.36
CA ALA A 224 -24.74 -6.25 -12.81
C ALA A 224 -26.09 -6.63 -13.41
N VAL A 225 -26.75 -5.69 -14.08
CA VAL A 225 -27.99 -5.94 -14.85
C VAL A 225 -27.63 -6.65 -16.15
N MET A 226 -28.07 -7.87 -16.28
CA MET A 226 -27.79 -8.74 -17.42
C MET A 226 -29.01 -8.90 -18.32
N LYS A 227 -28.76 -9.20 -19.60
CA LYS A 227 -29.79 -9.56 -20.57
C LYS A 227 -29.38 -10.84 -21.30
N ASP A 228 -30.32 -11.73 -21.47
CA ASP A 228 -30.07 -13.01 -22.17
C ASP A 228 -29.53 -12.75 -23.58
N GLY A 229 -28.59 -13.60 -24.01
CA GLY A 229 -27.87 -13.42 -25.26
C GLY A 229 -26.72 -12.41 -25.26
N ARG A 230 -26.49 -11.69 -24.14
CA ARG A 230 -25.35 -10.78 -24.00
C ARG A 230 -24.34 -11.30 -22.97
N LYS A 231 -23.05 -11.20 -23.31
CA LYS A 231 -21.92 -11.53 -22.40
C LYS A 231 -21.58 -10.39 -21.44
N THR A 232 -21.93 -9.15 -21.77
CA THR A 232 -21.64 -7.97 -20.97
C THR A 232 -22.89 -7.41 -20.30
N ALA A 233 -22.75 -6.88 -19.10
CA ALA A 233 -23.85 -6.23 -18.40
C ALA A 233 -24.40 -5.03 -19.20
N LEU A 234 -25.71 -4.82 -19.11
CA LEU A 234 -26.36 -3.58 -19.59
C LEU A 234 -25.91 -2.38 -18.76
N LYS A 235 -25.86 -2.58 -17.42
CA LYS A 235 -25.38 -1.59 -16.44
C LYS A 235 -24.87 -2.32 -15.21
N VAL A 236 -23.91 -1.72 -14.51
CA VAL A 236 -23.44 -2.14 -13.18
C VAL A 236 -23.84 -1.06 -12.20
N CYS A 237 -24.54 -1.44 -11.13
CA CYS A 237 -25.07 -0.55 -10.10
C CYS A 237 -24.39 -0.81 -8.76
N ASP A 238 -24.43 0.19 -7.88
CA ASP A 238 -23.82 0.14 -6.55
C ASP A 238 -24.78 -0.43 -5.48
N SER A 239 -26.08 -0.46 -5.78
CA SER A 239 -27.09 -1.04 -4.90
C SER A 239 -28.02 -1.99 -5.65
N MET A 240 -28.62 -2.91 -4.90
CA MET A 240 -29.65 -3.82 -5.46
C MET A 240 -30.88 -3.03 -5.95
N THR A 241 -31.29 -2.01 -5.19
CA THR A 241 -32.44 -1.16 -5.56
C THR A 241 -32.23 -0.44 -6.89
N ASP A 242 -31.03 0.14 -7.10
CA ASP A 242 -30.69 0.77 -8.39
C ASP A 242 -30.64 -0.27 -9.53
N ALA A 243 -30.17 -1.46 -9.23
CA ALA A 243 -30.10 -2.53 -10.23
C ALA A 243 -31.50 -3.02 -10.62
N GLU A 244 -32.42 -3.12 -9.69
CA GLU A 244 -33.83 -3.46 -9.97
C GLU A 244 -34.49 -2.40 -10.85
N ALA A 245 -34.37 -1.13 -10.49
CA ALA A 245 -34.87 -0.03 -11.30
C ALA A 245 -34.25 -0.01 -12.72
N CYS A 246 -32.94 -0.21 -12.82
CA CYS A 246 -32.26 -0.30 -14.11
C CYS A 246 -32.66 -1.54 -14.93
N LYS A 247 -32.90 -2.67 -14.27
CA LYS A 247 -33.38 -3.88 -14.92
C LYS A 247 -34.73 -3.65 -15.61
N GLU A 248 -35.66 -3.02 -14.92
CA GLU A 248 -36.96 -2.66 -15.48
C GLU A 248 -36.81 -1.66 -16.64
N ALA A 249 -36.09 -0.56 -16.43
CA ALA A 249 -35.93 0.50 -17.42
C ALA A 249 -35.22 0.05 -18.71
N MET A 250 -34.24 -0.87 -18.60
CA MET A 250 -33.39 -1.30 -19.72
C MET A 250 -33.79 -2.66 -20.31
N GLY A 251 -34.85 -3.29 -19.80
CA GLY A 251 -35.30 -4.60 -20.23
C GLY A 251 -34.28 -5.72 -19.94
N GLY A 252 -33.63 -5.63 -18.77
CA GLY A 252 -32.76 -6.66 -18.26
C GLY A 252 -33.53 -7.91 -17.82
N THR A 253 -32.92 -9.10 -17.93
CA THR A 253 -33.58 -10.36 -17.56
C THR A 253 -33.20 -10.83 -16.16
N ARG A 254 -31.98 -10.55 -15.72
CA ARG A 254 -31.48 -10.93 -14.38
C ARG A 254 -30.49 -9.91 -13.81
N ILE A 255 -30.30 -9.96 -12.50
CA ILE A 255 -29.24 -9.25 -11.80
C ILE A 255 -28.23 -10.29 -11.32
N GLU A 256 -26.96 -10.07 -11.66
CA GLU A 256 -25.83 -10.84 -11.20
C GLU A 256 -25.16 -10.07 -10.05
N VAL A 257 -25.14 -10.66 -8.86
CA VAL A 257 -24.43 -10.09 -7.71
C VAL A 257 -22.95 -10.40 -7.88
N ARG A 258 -22.12 -9.36 -7.87
CA ARG A 258 -20.67 -9.43 -7.93
C ARG A 258 -20.12 -9.03 -6.57
N PRO A 259 -19.79 -10.00 -5.70
CA PRO A 259 -19.26 -9.70 -4.37
C PRO A 259 -18.02 -8.81 -4.45
N GLY A 260 -17.86 -7.95 -3.45
CA GLY A 260 -16.62 -7.20 -3.29
C GLY A 260 -15.44 -8.13 -3.01
N GLU A 261 -14.25 -7.67 -3.33
CA GLU A 261 -13.01 -8.41 -3.16
C GLU A 261 -12.08 -7.67 -2.20
N SER A 262 -11.39 -8.40 -1.33
CA SER A 262 -10.31 -7.88 -0.50
C SER A 262 -8.99 -7.99 -1.26
N LYS A 263 -8.72 -7.07 -2.20
CA LYS A 263 -7.61 -7.15 -3.15
C LYS A 263 -6.24 -7.29 -2.50
N LYS A 264 -6.00 -6.56 -1.40
CA LYS A 264 -4.73 -6.66 -0.69
C LYS A 264 -4.53 -8.06 -0.10
N CYS A 265 -5.59 -8.67 0.45
CA CYS A 265 -5.51 -10.02 1.00
C CYS A 265 -5.24 -11.06 -0.08
N ALA A 266 -5.86 -10.90 -1.26
CA ALA A 266 -5.74 -11.85 -2.36
C ALA A 266 -4.35 -11.83 -3.01
N ASP A 267 -3.77 -10.62 -3.21
CA ASP A 267 -2.64 -10.46 -4.13
C ASP A 267 -1.37 -9.86 -3.49
N TYR A 268 -1.48 -9.21 -2.32
CA TYR A 268 -0.37 -8.37 -1.80
C TYR A 268 -0.03 -8.60 -0.33
N CYS A 269 -0.84 -9.36 0.41
CA CYS A 269 -0.58 -9.59 1.83
C CYS A 269 0.43 -10.73 2.02
N PRO A 270 1.64 -10.46 2.53
CA PRO A 270 2.63 -11.52 2.73
C PRO A 270 2.21 -12.56 3.78
N CYS A 271 1.30 -12.20 4.69
CA CYS A 271 0.85 -13.04 5.79
C CYS A 271 -0.51 -13.72 5.51
N ALA A 272 -0.99 -13.71 4.26
CA ALA A 272 -2.33 -14.19 3.93
C ALA A 272 -2.57 -15.63 4.43
N GLU A 273 -1.64 -16.54 4.23
CA GLU A 273 -1.78 -17.95 4.61
C GLU A 273 -1.91 -18.18 6.14
N PHE A 274 -1.40 -17.24 6.95
CA PHE A 274 -1.52 -17.27 8.42
C PHE A 274 -2.79 -16.59 8.94
N CYS A 275 -3.58 -15.95 8.06
CA CYS A 275 -4.73 -15.14 8.41
C CYS A 275 -6.04 -15.92 8.26
N ASN A 276 -6.81 -16.11 9.37
CA ASN A 276 -8.12 -16.75 9.33
C ASN A 276 -9.09 -16.00 8.41
N PHE A 277 -9.10 -14.66 8.42
CA PHE A 277 -9.95 -13.90 7.50
C PHE A 277 -9.70 -14.27 6.03
N TYR A 278 -8.42 -14.41 5.63
CA TYR A 278 -8.07 -14.85 4.27
C TYR A 278 -8.55 -16.27 3.99
N ARG A 279 -8.29 -17.20 4.91
CA ARG A 279 -8.72 -18.61 4.75
C ARG A 279 -10.22 -18.73 4.57
N ASP A 280 -11.00 -17.97 5.36
CA ASP A 280 -12.46 -18.11 5.42
C ASP A 280 -13.20 -17.32 4.36
N ASN A 281 -12.63 -16.20 3.87
CA ASN A 281 -13.37 -15.23 3.04
C ASN A 281 -12.74 -14.97 1.66
N VAL A 282 -11.46 -15.28 1.46
CA VAL A 282 -10.73 -14.89 0.25
C VAL A 282 -10.17 -16.07 -0.50
N LYS A 283 -9.57 -17.03 0.20
CA LYS A 283 -8.96 -18.23 -0.41
C LYS A 283 -10.04 -19.04 -1.11
N LYS A 284 -9.94 -19.15 -2.43
CA LYS A 284 -10.84 -20.03 -3.21
C LYS A 284 -10.48 -21.47 -2.89
N PRO A 285 -11.49 -22.39 -2.78
CA PRO A 285 -11.19 -23.79 -2.65
C PRO A 285 -10.34 -24.22 -3.86
N GLU A 286 -9.27 -24.97 -3.59
CA GLU A 286 -8.48 -25.58 -4.66
C GLU A 286 -9.42 -26.42 -5.50
N THR A 287 -9.61 -26.06 -6.76
CA THR A 287 -10.28 -26.94 -7.72
C THR A 287 -9.38 -28.16 -7.86
N GLU A 288 -9.83 -29.30 -7.32
CA GLU A 288 -9.19 -30.58 -7.58
C GLU A 288 -9.01 -30.71 -9.10
N THR A 289 -7.77 -30.60 -9.55
CA THR A 289 -7.42 -31.00 -10.91
C THR A 289 -7.56 -32.50 -10.96
N VAL A 290 -8.70 -32.96 -11.43
CA VAL A 290 -8.88 -34.37 -11.77
C VAL A 290 -7.82 -34.69 -12.84
N PRO A 291 -6.88 -35.62 -12.58
CA PRO A 291 -5.91 -36.00 -13.59
C PRO A 291 -6.66 -36.66 -14.74
N MET A 292 -6.50 -36.14 -15.97
CA MET A 292 -6.94 -36.81 -17.18
C MET A 292 -6.11 -38.06 -17.46
#